data_e8ac9a83d69c15ab73af1dade048b864
#
_entry.id   e8ac9a83d69c15ab73af1dade048b864
#
_cell.length_a   1.000
_cell.length_b   1.000
_cell.length_c   1.000
_cell.angle_alpha   90.00
_cell.angle_beta   90.00
_cell.angle_gamma   90.00
#
_symmetry.space_group_name_H-M   'P 1'
#
loop_
_entity.id
_entity.type
_entity.pdbx_description
1 polymer ?
#
loop_
_entity_poly.entity_id
_entity_poly.type
_entity_poly.pdbx_seq_one_letter_code
_entity_poly.pdbx_strand_id
1 'polypeptide(L)'
;NVTIRLQYCKPKPTYTTFAGKMLNDLDRHWIQLKYKEAYARREQPTWKYQYQKHGSCCQTKYKQIPYFSLALRLKDRFDLLTTLRTHHIVPGSSYTFDDIFDAVKTVTQMNPDLRCTEVTKGTQELL
;
A
#
# COMPACT_ATOMS: atom_id res chain seq x y z
N ASN A 1 -17.99 8.91 9.81
CA ASN A 1 -18.36 8.10 8.62
C ASN A 1 -17.69 8.69 7.38
N VAL A 2 -16.51 8.21 7.01
CA VAL A 2 -15.92 8.57 5.73
C VAL A 2 -16.46 7.59 4.69
N THR A 3 -17.59 7.93 4.11
CA THR A 3 -18.22 7.13 3.06
C THR A 3 -17.66 7.41 1.66
N ILE A 4 -16.84 8.46 1.50
CA ILE A 4 -16.27 8.86 0.21
C ILE A 4 -14.75 8.69 0.25
N ARG A 5 -14.20 7.80 -0.61
CA ARG A 5 -12.76 7.75 -0.85
C ARG A 5 -12.33 8.93 -1.70
N LEU A 6 -11.42 9.73 -1.18
CA LEU A 6 -10.77 10.77 -1.95
C LEU A 6 -9.86 10.15 -3.02
N GLN A 7 -10.15 10.47 -4.28
CA GLN A 7 -9.36 10.02 -5.43
C GLN A 7 -9.52 10.99 -6.61
N TYR A 8 -8.49 11.06 -7.44
CA TYR A 8 -8.46 11.90 -8.64
C TYR A 8 -8.81 13.37 -8.39
N CYS A 9 -8.35 13.93 -7.26
CA CYS A 9 -8.55 15.34 -6.94
C CYS A 9 -7.86 16.24 -7.98
N LYS A 10 -8.48 17.40 -8.25
CA LYS A 10 -7.95 18.39 -9.20
C LYS A 10 -7.08 19.45 -8.48
N PRO A 11 -6.04 19.96 -9.14
CA PRO A 11 -5.53 19.58 -10.45
C PRO A 11 -4.80 18.22 -10.40
N LYS A 12 -4.74 17.50 -11.54
CA LYS A 12 -3.98 16.23 -11.63
C LYS A 12 -2.49 16.53 -11.50
N PRO A 13 -1.78 15.87 -10.56
CA PRO A 13 -0.35 16.12 -10.39
C PRO A 13 0.46 15.52 -11.53
N THR A 14 1.55 16.23 -11.89
CA THR A 14 2.58 15.68 -12.76
C THR A 14 3.36 14.61 -12.00
N TYR A 15 3.67 13.51 -12.68
CA TYR A 15 4.52 12.45 -12.16
C TYR A 15 5.84 12.45 -12.92
N THR A 16 6.94 12.45 -12.18
CA THR A 16 8.30 12.30 -12.72
C THR A 16 8.85 10.96 -12.27
N THR A 17 9.44 10.20 -13.18
CA THR A 17 10.02 8.89 -12.86
C THR A 17 11.14 9.03 -11.83
N PHE A 18 11.15 8.11 -10.86
CA PHE A 18 12.21 8.05 -9.85
C PHE A 18 13.48 7.42 -10.42
N ALA A 19 14.63 7.82 -9.85
CA ALA A 19 15.93 7.24 -10.11
C ALA A 19 16.69 7.03 -8.79
N GLY A 20 17.84 6.39 -8.85
CA GLY A 20 18.74 6.23 -7.71
C GLY A 20 18.09 5.54 -6.50
N LYS A 21 18.35 6.08 -5.32
CA LYS A 21 17.92 5.48 -4.05
C LYS A 21 16.41 5.29 -3.95
N MET A 22 15.62 6.31 -4.31
CA MET A 22 14.16 6.23 -4.22
C MET A 22 13.58 5.12 -5.11
N LEU A 23 14.09 4.97 -6.34
CA LEU A 23 13.71 3.88 -7.23
C LEU A 23 14.00 2.52 -6.59
N ASN A 24 15.19 2.34 -6.01
CA ASN A 24 15.58 1.09 -5.38
C ASN A 24 14.75 0.78 -4.12
N ASP A 25 14.46 1.78 -3.30
CA ASP A 25 13.62 1.64 -2.11
C ASP A 25 12.19 1.23 -2.49
N LEU A 26 11.62 1.87 -3.51
CA LEU A 26 10.28 1.53 -4.01
C LEU A 26 10.23 0.14 -4.64
N ASP A 27 11.22 -0.26 -5.43
CA ASP A 27 11.30 -1.61 -5.98
C ASP A 27 11.34 -2.69 -4.90
N ARG A 28 12.05 -2.43 -3.80
CA ARG A 28 12.15 -3.36 -2.68
C ARG A 28 10.86 -3.43 -1.85
N HIS A 29 10.21 -2.29 -1.62
CA HIS A 29 9.16 -2.15 -0.61
C HIS A 29 7.76 -1.94 -1.18
N TRP A 30 7.65 -1.61 -2.46
CA TRP A 30 6.38 -1.40 -3.17
C TRP A 30 6.47 -1.96 -4.60
N ILE A 31 6.58 -3.28 -4.67
CA ILE A 31 6.80 -4.03 -5.91
C ILE A 31 5.62 -3.85 -6.88
N GLN A 32 5.93 -3.65 -8.16
CA GLN A 32 4.93 -3.47 -9.22
C GLN A 32 4.57 -4.82 -9.89
N LEU A 33 3.87 -5.68 -9.14
CA LEU A 33 3.61 -7.09 -9.46
C LEU A 33 2.97 -7.36 -10.84
N LYS A 34 2.28 -6.38 -11.41
CA LYS A 34 1.58 -6.54 -12.71
C LYS A 34 2.48 -6.41 -13.93
N TYR A 35 3.73 -6.06 -13.75
CA TYR A 35 4.64 -5.68 -14.84
C TYR A 35 5.97 -6.40 -14.71
N LYS A 36 6.60 -6.69 -15.87
CA LYS A 36 7.98 -7.20 -15.89
C LYS A 36 8.92 -6.15 -15.29
N GLU A 37 9.90 -6.57 -14.51
CA GLU A 37 10.78 -5.70 -13.73
C GLU A 37 11.41 -4.57 -14.55
N ALA A 38 12.02 -4.87 -15.69
CA ALA A 38 12.68 -3.86 -16.53
C ALA A 38 11.71 -2.77 -17.01
N TYR A 39 10.48 -3.15 -17.37
CA TYR A 39 9.43 -2.20 -17.75
C TYR A 39 8.94 -1.40 -16.53
N ALA A 40 8.68 -2.09 -15.42
CA ALA A 40 8.21 -1.49 -14.18
C ALA A 40 9.18 -0.43 -13.65
N ARG A 41 10.48 -0.70 -13.67
CA ARG A 41 11.52 0.25 -13.25
C ARG A 41 11.60 1.48 -14.16
N ARG A 42 11.47 1.30 -15.47
CA ARG A 42 11.58 2.39 -16.44
C ARG A 42 10.34 3.27 -16.47
N GLU A 43 9.16 2.68 -16.59
CA GLU A 43 7.90 3.41 -16.80
C GLU A 43 7.14 3.72 -15.51
N GLN A 44 7.37 2.95 -14.45
CA GLN A 44 6.81 3.12 -13.11
C GLN A 44 5.27 3.26 -13.09
N PRO A 45 4.54 2.41 -13.82
CA PRO A 45 3.13 2.62 -14.07
C PRO A 45 2.27 2.51 -12.81
N THR A 46 2.59 1.61 -11.89
CA THR A 46 1.84 1.45 -10.63
C THR A 46 2.00 2.67 -9.73
N TRP A 47 3.22 3.15 -9.53
CA TRP A 47 3.48 4.31 -8.66
C TRP A 47 2.90 5.58 -9.25
N LYS A 48 3.05 5.78 -10.57
CA LYS A 48 2.42 6.89 -11.30
C LYS A 48 0.90 6.88 -11.11
N TYR A 49 0.26 5.72 -11.31
CA TYR A 49 -1.17 5.56 -11.12
C TYR A 49 -1.59 5.90 -9.69
N GLN A 50 -0.93 5.33 -8.68
CA GLN A 50 -1.27 5.56 -7.29
C GLN A 50 -1.11 7.03 -6.87
N TYR A 51 -0.03 7.68 -7.30
CA TYR A 51 0.17 9.10 -7.02
C TYR A 51 -0.87 9.98 -7.69
N GLN A 52 -1.19 9.74 -8.97
CA GLN A 52 -2.20 10.51 -9.69
C GLN A 52 -3.61 10.27 -9.15
N LYS A 53 -3.90 9.09 -8.66
CA LYS A 53 -5.20 8.73 -8.10
C LYS A 53 -5.39 9.25 -6.67
N HIS A 54 -4.48 8.94 -5.79
CA HIS A 54 -4.59 9.22 -4.35
C HIS A 54 -3.73 10.39 -3.91
N GLY A 55 -2.50 10.49 -4.39
CA GLY A 55 -1.58 11.59 -4.08
C GLY A 55 -2.13 12.95 -4.53
N SER A 56 -2.96 12.97 -5.59
CA SER A 56 -3.64 14.20 -6.04
C SER A 56 -4.42 14.89 -4.93
N CYS A 57 -4.98 14.14 -3.99
CA CYS A 57 -5.82 14.67 -2.92
C CYS A 57 -5.04 15.24 -1.73
N CYS A 58 -3.75 15.02 -1.68
CA CYS A 58 -2.87 15.54 -0.63
C CYS A 58 -1.67 16.33 -1.17
N GLN A 59 -1.63 16.65 -2.47
CA GLN A 59 -0.50 17.29 -3.14
C GLN A 59 -0.16 18.69 -2.61
N THR A 60 -1.06 19.36 -1.91
CA THR A 60 -0.79 20.62 -1.24
C THR A 60 0.17 20.46 -0.06
N LYS A 61 0.10 19.30 0.64
CA LYS A 61 1.00 18.96 1.75
C LYS A 61 2.15 18.06 1.31
N TYR A 62 1.86 17.08 0.46
CA TYR A 62 2.79 16.05 0.05
C TYR A 62 2.90 16.01 -1.48
N LYS A 63 3.92 16.67 -2.00
CA LYS A 63 4.34 16.48 -3.40
C LYS A 63 4.89 15.07 -3.59
N GLN A 64 5.27 14.70 -4.79
CA GLN A 64 5.61 13.32 -5.15
C GLN A 64 6.64 12.67 -4.20
N ILE A 65 7.80 13.27 -4.00
CA ILE A 65 8.84 12.68 -3.13
C ILE A 65 8.37 12.52 -1.69
N PRO A 66 7.84 13.56 -1.00
CA PRO A 66 7.29 13.41 0.34
C PRO A 66 6.16 12.39 0.45
N TYR A 67 5.30 12.25 -0.58
CA TYR A 67 4.22 11.26 -0.61
C TYR A 67 4.77 9.83 -0.51
N PHE A 68 5.72 9.47 -1.38
CA PHE A 68 6.31 8.13 -1.37
C PHE A 68 7.23 7.89 -0.16
N SER A 69 7.97 8.92 0.27
CA SER A 69 8.78 8.83 1.49
C SER A 69 7.93 8.58 2.73
N LEU A 70 6.75 9.20 2.82
CA LEU A 70 5.81 8.95 3.91
C LEU A 70 5.28 7.51 3.87
N ALA A 71 4.90 7.00 2.69
CA ALA A 71 4.42 5.63 2.54
C ALA A 71 5.47 4.60 2.97
N LEU A 72 6.73 4.77 2.56
CA LEU A 72 7.84 3.91 2.97
C LEU A 72 8.06 3.95 4.49
N ARG A 73 8.06 5.14 5.10
CA ARG A 73 8.21 5.29 6.56
C ARG A 73 7.05 4.67 7.33
N LEU A 74 5.81 4.78 6.83
CA LEU A 74 4.65 4.15 7.47
C LEU A 74 4.74 2.62 7.38
N LYS A 75 5.18 2.09 6.24
CA LYS A 75 5.43 0.65 6.10
C LYS A 75 6.45 0.15 7.12
N ASP A 76 7.57 0.86 7.26
CA ASP A 76 8.62 0.48 8.22
C ASP A 76 8.14 0.63 9.67
N ARG A 77 7.41 1.70 9.97
CA ARG A 77 6.88 1.96 11.33
C ARG A 77 5.91 0.88 11.79
N PHE A 78 5.02 0.44 10.92
CA PHE A 78 3.97 -0.50 11.32
C PHE A 78 4.35 -1.96 11.12
N ASP A 79 5.36 -2.28 10.29
CA ASP A 79 5.85 -3.64 10.04
C ASP A 79 4.78 -4.73 10.22
N LEU A 80 3.76 -4.69 9.36
CA LEU A 80 2.58 -5.54 9.50
C LEU A 80 2.91 -7.02 9.49
N LEU A 81 3.97 -7.43 8.76
CA LEU A 81 4.35 -8.84 8.70
C LEU A 81 4.86 -9.34 10.06
N THR A 82 5.72 -8.56 10.73
CA THR A 82 6.17 -8.89 12.09
C THR A 82 5.00 -8.84 13.07
N THR A 83 4.14 -7.83 12.96
CA THR A 83 2.93 -7.71 13.79
C THR A 83 2.04 -8.96 13.65
N LEU A 84 1.72 -9.38 12.44
CA LEU A 84 0.91 -10.58 12.21
C LEU A 84 1.57 -11.83 12.79
N ARG A 85 2.89 -11.99 12.62
CA ARG A 85 3.64 -13.13 13.19
C ARG A 85 3.59 -13.15 14.71
N THR A 86 3.70 -12.01 15.39
CA THR A 86 3.60 -11.94 16.88
C THR A 86 2.21 -12.32 17.38
N HIS A 87 1.19 -12.24 16.54
CA HIS A 87 -0.16 -12.74 16.80
C HIS A 87 -0.41 -14.14 16.23
N HIS A 88 0.67 -14.88 15.92
CA HIS A 88 0.61 -16.24 15.35
C HIS A 88 -0.06 -16.33 13.98
N ILE A 89 -0.18 -15.22 13.27
CA ILE A 89 -0.73 -15.16 11.91
C ILE A 89 0.42 -15.23 10.91
N VAL A 90 0.53 -16.34 10.21
CA VAL A 90 1.60 -16.60 9.23
C VAL A 90 1.02 -16.82 7.84
N PRO A 91 1.73 -16.38 6.77
CA PRO A 91 1.29 -16.61 5.40
C PRO A 91 1.06 -18.10 5.11
N GLY A 92 0.05 -18.39 4.28
CA GLY A 92 -0.28 -19.75 3.86
C GLY A 92 -1.21 -20.52 4.78
N SER A 93 -1.65 -19.94 5.91
CA SER A 93 -2.63 -20.50 6.81
C SER A 93 -3.95 -19.70 6.79
N SER A 94 -5.02 -20.29 7.30
CA SER A 94 -6.33 -19.65 7.36
C SER A 94 -6.61 -19.10 8.76
N TYR A 95 -7.17 -17.91 8.83
CA TYR A 95 -7.51 -17.20 10.07
C TYR A 95 -8.88 -16.55 9.93
N THR A 96 -9.52 -16.21 11.04
CA THR A 96 -10.74 -15.42 10.98
C THR A 96 -10.44 -13.97 10.58
N PHE A 97 -11.44 -13.28 10.04
CA PHE A 97 -11.33 -11.85 9.75
C PHE A 97 -10.98 -11.06 11.02
N ASP A 98 -11.61 -11.40 12.14
CA ASP A 98 -11.42 -10.72 13.42
C ASP A 98 -9.99 -10.90 13.97
N ASP A 99 -9.39 -12.09 13.83
CA ASP A 99 -8.00 -12.32 14.24
C ASP A 99 -7.04 -11.36 13.52
N ILE A 100 -7.20 -11.22 12.20
CA ILE A 100 -6.37 -10.32 11.40
C ILE A 100 -6.67 -8.86 11.72
N PHE A 101 -7.96 -8.52 11.86
CA PHE A 101 -8.40 -7.16 12.17
C PHE A 101 -7.82 -6.68 13.51
N ASP A 102 -7.93 -7.48 14.55
CA ASP A 102 -7.46 -7.14 15.89
C ASP A 102 -5.93 -7.06 15.95
N ALA A 103 -5.22 -7.97 15.27
CA ALA A 103 -3.76 -7.91 15.18
C ALA A 103 -3.28 -6.59 14.54
N VAL A 104 -3.88 -6.17 13.43
CA VAL A 104 -3.52 -4.91 12.76
C VAL A 104 -3.93 -3.70 13.61
N LYS A 105 -5.10 -3.74 14.24
CA LYS A 105 -5.59 -2.68 15.12
C LYS A 105 -4.66 -2.45 16.32
N THR A 106 -4.09 -3.52 16.86
CA THR A 106 -3.17 -3.43 18.01
C THR A 106 -1.96 -2.55 17.70
N VAL A 107 -1.38 -2.62 16.51
CA VAL A 107 -0.20 -1.84 16.15
C VAL A 107 -0.54 -0.46 15.59
N THR A 108 -1.66 -0.34 14.89
CA THR A 108 -2.04 0.94 14.26
C THR A 108 -2.84 1.86 15.19
N GLN A 109 -3.43 1.30 16.25
CA GLN A 109 -4.39 1.97 17.14
C GLN A 109 -5.62 2.54 16.41
N MET A 110 -5.89 2.03 15.21
CA MET A 110 -6.98 2.45 14.34
C MET A 110 -7.69 1.23 13.75
N ASN A 111 -8.96 1.36 13.45
CA ASN A 111 -9.70 0.30 12.76
C ASN A 111 -9.15 0.16 11.34
N PRO A 112 -8.59 -1.01 10.97
CA PRO A 112 -8.11 -1.23 9.62
C PRO A 112 -9.25 -1.39 8.61
N ASP A 113 -9.05 -0.92 7.39
CA ASP A 113 -9.92 -1.21 6.24
C ASP A 113 -9.37 -2.46 5.52
N LEU A 114 -9.68 -3.63 6.04
CA LEU A 114 -9.27 -4.89 5.44
C LEU A 114 -10.19 -5.25 4.27
N ARG A 115 -9.60 -5.77 3.21
CA ARG A 115 -10.31 -6.26 2.04
C ARG A 115 -9.87 -7.66 1.70
N CYS A 116 -10.85 -8.50 1.46
CA CYS A 116 -10.64 -9.86 0.99
C CYS A 116 -11.20 -10.01 -0.43
N THR A 117 -10.60 -10.90 -1.21
CA THR A 117 -11.12 -11.35 -2.49
C THR A 117 -11.37 -12.85 -2.45
N GLU A 118 -12.44 -13.29 -3.07
CA GLU A 118 -12.71 -14.72 -3.21
C GLU A 118 -11.81 -15.29 -4.31
N VAL A 119 -11.00 -16.28 -3.97
CA VAL A 119 -10.08 -16.95 -4.90
C VAL A 119 -10.70 -18.25 -5.41
N THR A 120 -11.34 -19.03 -4.51
CA THR A 120 -12.14 -20.20 -4.82
C THR A 120 -13.37 -20.18 -3.94
N LYS A 121 -14.42 -20.92 -4.32
CA LYS A 121 -15.68 -20.94 -3.56
C LYS A 121 -15.41 -21.25 -2.07
N GLY A 122 -15.69 -20.28 -1.22
CA GLY A 122 -15.51 -20.37 0.24
C GLY A 122 -14.10 -20.07 0.77
N THR A 123 -13.14 -19.73 -0.10
CA THR A 123 -11.81 -19.31 0.30
C THR A 123 -11.56 -17.86 -0.12
N GLN A 124 -11.18 -17.03 0.83
CA GLN A 124 -10.86 -15.62 0.59
C GLN A 124 -9.39 -15.34 0.89
N GLU A 125 -8.78 -14.48 0.11
CA GLU A 125 -7.44 -13.94 0.37
C GLU A 125 -7.51 -12.47 0.77
N LEU A 126 -6.66 -12.08 1.71
CA LEU A 126 -6.47 -10.70 2.08
C LEU A 126 -5.73 -9.95 0.97
N LEU A 127 -6.28 -8.82 0.53
CA LEU A 127 -5.71 -7.94 -0.48
C LEU A 127 -4.80 -6.87 0.13
#